data_12254ce820f4071ed3828d342561faa6
#
_entry.id   12254ce820f4071ed3828d342561faa6
#
_cell.length_a   1.000
_cell.length_b   1.000
_cell.length_c   1.000
_cell.angle_alpha   90.00
_cell.angle_beta   90.00
_cell.angle_gamma   90.00
#
_symmetry.space_group_name_H-M   'P 1'
#
loop_
_entity.id
_entity.type
_entity.pdbx_description
1 polymer ?
#
loop_
_entity_poly.entity_id
_entity_poly.type
_entity_poly.pdbx_seq_one_letter_code
_entity_poly.pdbx_strand_id
1 'polypeptide(L)'
;NRDVDVDGYTMVLLQTTAALNSGNSGGALINDRGQVVGITNLKMESYDSTVEGLGFAIPTATVKAVVDELIAHGVVTGRPTIGVTVRTVMAYGSIPGGARVESIQTGSDAYGKLEVGDIIVEANGVEITSIDELLAVKETLQAGDILSLRIWREGEWLQRDVALVDQYTLEE
;
A
#
# COMPACT_ATOMS: atom_id res chain seq x y z
N ASN A 1 5.48 -17.35 9.91
CA ASN A 1 5.07 -16.03 9.42
C ASN A 1 5.77 -14.96 10.25
N ARG A 2 6.07 -13.87 9.63
CA ARG A 2 6.72 -12.71 10.26
C ARG A 2 6.15 -11.44 9.62
N ASP A 3 5.86 -10.45 10.47
CA ASP A 3 5.53 -9.11 10.00
C ASP A 3 6.83 -8.44 9.54
N VAL A 4 6.83 -7.98 8.30
CA VAL A 4 7.97 -7.35 7.65
C VAL A 4 7.50 -6.02 7.07
N ASP A 5 8.20 -4.95 7.39
CA ASP A 5 7.99 -3.66 6.77
C ASP A 5 8.69 -3.64 5.40
N VAL A 6 7.93 -3.38 4.35
CA VAL A 6 8.41 -3.29 2.98
C VAL A 6 7.92 -1.97 2.40
N ASP A 7 8.81 -1.01 2.24
CA ASP A 7 8.51 0.32 1.68
C ASP A 7 7.35 1.04 2.40
N GLY A 8 7.27 0.88 3.74
CA GLY A 8 6.23 1.49 4.57
C GLY A 8 4.93 0.69 4.68
N TYR A 9 4.90 -0.54 4.15
CA TYR A 9 3.77 -1.45 4.29
C TYR A 9 4.17 -2.66 5.12
N THR A 10 3.41 -2.95 6.17
CA THR A 10 3.59 -4.17 6.96
C THR A 10 2.98 -5.36 6.22
N MET A 11 3.80 -6.31 5.84
CA MET A 11 3.38 -7.55 5.18
C MET A 11 3.66 -8.76 6.04
N VAL A 12 2.69 -9.69 6.10
CA VAL A 12 2.90 -11.01 6.73
C VAL A 12 3.59 -11.92 5.72
N LEU A 13 4.88 -12.21 5.94
CA LEU A 13 5.69 -13.02 5.04
C LEU A 13 6.17 -14.33 5.71
N LEU A 14 6.47 -15.34 4.89
CA LEU A 14 7.17 -16.55 5.29
C LEU A 14 8.67 -16.27 5.26
N GLN A 15 9.34 -16.33 6.39
CA GLN A 15 10.80 -16.31 6.46
C GLN A 15 11.35 -17.69 6.14
N THR A 16 12.38 -17.75 5.30
CA THR A 16 13.08 -18.99 4.93
C THR A 16 14.59 -18.80 4.92
N THR A 17 15.32 -19.87 5.20
CA THR A 17 16.76 -19.95 5.04
C THR A 17 17.18 -20.56 3.69
N ALA A 18 16.19 -20.91 2.83
CA ALA A 18 16.49 -21.33 1.47
C ALA A 18 17.22 -20.20 0.73
N ALA A 19 18.22 -20.57 -0.07
CA ALA A 19 19.01 -19.61 -0.82
C ALA A 19 18.17 -18.89 -1.87
N LEU A 20 17.72 -17.67 -1.53
CA LEU A 20 17.04 -16.78 -2.47
C LEU A 20 18.08 -15.87 -3.13
N ASN A 21 18.15 -15.93 -4.45
CA ASN A 21 19.05 -15.14 -5.27
C ASN A 21 18.28 -14.49 -6.42
N SER A 22 18.92 -13.55 -7.10
CA SER A 22 18.40 -13.00 -8.34
C SER A 22 18.10 -14.14 -9.34
N GLY A 23 16.89 -14.17 -9.88
CA GLY A 23 16.42 -15.18 -10.84
C GLY A 23 15.44 -16.21 -10.27
N ASN A 24 15.33 -16.39 -8.95
CA ASN A 24 14.28 -17.26 -8.38
C ASN A 24 13.09 -16.50 -7.75
N SER A 25 13.06 -15.18 -7.87
CA SER A 25 11.92 -14.34 -7.52
C SER A 25 10.71 -14.72 -8.39
N GLY A 26 9.53 -14.85 -7.76
CA GLY A 26 8.32 -15.38 -8.42
C GLY A 26 8.26 -16.91 -8.47
N GLY A 27 9.32 -17.61 -8.04
CA GLY A 27 9.37 -19.06 -7.95
C GLY A 27 8.58 -19.62 -6.75
N ALA A 28 8.25 -20.91 -6.80
CA ALA A 28 7.54 -21.58 -5.72
C ALA A 28 8.48 -21.92 -4.55
N LEU A 29 8.10 -21.56 -3.33
CA LEU A 29 8.66 -22.12 -2.10
C LEU A 29 7.91 -23.41 -1.78
N ILE A 30 8.63 -24.54 -1.76
CA ILE A 30 8.04 -25.88 -1.63
C ILE A 30 8.50 -26.50 -0.30
N ASN A 31 7.57 -27.15 0.42
CA ASN A 31 7.89 -27.89 1.64
C ASN A 31 8.41 -29.32 1.31
N ASP A 32 8.76 -30.06 2.37
CA ASP A 32 9.25 -31.46 2.31
C ASP A 32 8.25 -32.47 1.76
N ARG A 33 6.97 -32.07 1.64
CA ARG A 33 5.87 -32.87 1.07
C ARG A 33 5.56 -32.52 -0.38
N GLY A 34 6.34 -31.64 -1.02
CA GLY A 34 6.13 -31.19 -2.39
C GLY A 34 4.98 -30.16 -2.54
N GLN A 35 4.51 -29.56 -1.46
CA GLN A 35 3.43 -28.57 -1.51
C GLN A 35 4.02 -27.17 -1.63
N VAL A 36 3.42 -26.34 -2.48
CA VAL A 36 3.76 -24.91 -2.56
C VAL A 36 3.20 -24.21 -1.32
N VAL A 37 4.09 -23.63 -0.51
CA VAL A 37 3.76 -22.91 0.72
C VAL A 37 3.84 -21.40 0.57
N GLY A 38 4.49 -20.92 -0.48
CA GLY A 38 4.60 -19.51 -0.79
C GLY A 38 5.23 -19.24 -2.14
N ILE A 39 5.27 -17.98 -2.52
CA ILE A 39 5.97 -17.47 -3.72
C ILE A 39 7.14 -16.61 -3.26
N THR A 40 8.35 -16.92 -3.72
CA THR A 40 9.56 -16.21 -3.37
C THR A 40 9.55 -14.81 -3.98
N ASN A 41 9.82 -13.78 -3.16
CA ASN A 41 9.76 -12.40 -3.62
C ASN A 41 10.96 -11.56 -3.19
N LEU A 42 11.33 -11.61 -1.91
CA LEU A 42 12.29 -10.69 -1.32
C LEU A 42 13.50 -11.43 -0.75
N LYS A 43 14.67 -10.89 -1.06
CA LYS A 43 15.88 -11.05 -0.26
C LYS A 43 16.08 -9.75 0.51
N MET A 44 16.06 -9.79 1.84
CA MET A 44 16.51 -8.64 2.60
C MET A 44 18.02 -8.45 2.35
N GLU A 45 18.38 -7.38 1.68
CA GLU A 45 19.75 -6.88 1.71
C GLU A 45 19.91 -6.14 3.04
N SER A 46 20.51 -6.80 4.01
CA SER A 46 20.93 -6.14 5.24
C SER A 46 22.06 -5.17 4.90
N TYR A 47 21.96 -3.93 5.36
CA TYR A 47 23.05 -2.95 5.34
C TYR A 47 24.28 -3.45 6.15
N ASP A 48 24.09 -4.47 6.98
CA ASP A 48 25.16 -5.14 7.71
C ASP A 48 25.43 -6.49 7.03
N SER A 49 26.55 -6.60 6.33
CA SER A 49 26.98 -7.73 5.50
C SER A 49 27.15 -9.08 6.23
N THR A 50 26.66 -9.17 7.47
CA THR A 50 26.78 -10.35 8.35
C THR A 50 25.53 -11.23 8.37
N VAL A 51 24.40 -10.84 7.73
CA VAL A 51 23.17 -11.64 7.71
C VAL A 51 22.93 -12.20 6.31
N GLU A 52 23.70 -13.23 5.95
CA GLU A 52 23.38 -14.06 4.78
C GLU A 52 22.25 -15.05 5.14
N GLY A 53 21.30 -15.26 4.19
CA GLY A 53 20.33 -16.36 4.28
C GLY A 53 18.97 -16.00 4.86
N LEU A 54 18.56 -14.72 4.90
CA LEU A 54 17.18 -14.35 5.18
C LEU A 54 16.43 -14.09 3.88
N GLY A 55 15.63 -15.08 3.48
CA GLY A 55 14.71 -14.96 2.37
C GLY A 55 13.25 -14.81 2.84
N PHE A 56 12.42 -14.16 2.04
CA PHE A 56 11.00 -14.01 2.33
C PHE A 56 10.17 -14.47 1.15
N ALA A 57 9.02 -15.09 1.46
CA ALA A 57 8.04 -15.52 0.47
C ALA A 57 6.65 -15.08 0.89
N ILE A 58 5.82 -14.76 -0.08
CA ILE A 58 4.40 -14.44 0.14
C ILE A 58 3.67 -15.74 0.44
N PRO A 59 2.93 -15.87 1.57
CA PRO A 59 2.22 -17.08 1.92
C PRO A 59 1.19 -17.50 0.86
N THR A 60 1.03 -18.80 0.63
CA THR A 60 0.08 -19.33 -0.36
C THR A 60 -1.36 -18.87 -0.12
N ALA A 61 -1.76 -18.64 1.14
CA ALA A 61 -3.09 -18.11 1.45
C ALA A 61 -3.31 -16.71 0.85
N THR A 62 -2.31 -15.82 0.98
CA THR A 62 -2.35 -14.49 0.36
C THR A 62 -2.28 -14.57 -1.16
N VAL A 63 -1.38 -15.41 -1.69
CA VAL A 63 -1.23 -15.64 -3.13
C VAL A 63 -2.53 -16.14 -3.74
N LYS A 64 -3.19 -17.11 -3.09
CA LYS A 64 -4.42 -17.71 -3.59
C LYS A 64 -5.53 -16.69 -3.78
N ALA A 65 -5.74 -15.80 -2.82
CA ALA A 65 -6.77 -14.77 -2.92
C ALA A 65 -6.58 -13.87 -4.16
N VAL A 66 -5.33 -13.44 -4.40
CA VAL A 66 -4.99 -12.60 -5.56
C VAL A 66 -5.10 -13.38 -6.88
N VAL A 67 -4.60 -14.63 -6.90
CA VAL A 67 -4.59 -15.46 -8.11
C VAL A 67 -6.01 -15.86 -8.52
N ASP A 68 -6.87 -16.20 -7.57
CA ASP A 68 -8.27 -16.55 -7.86
C ASP A 68 -9.00 -15.37 -8.53
N GLU A 69 -8.78 -14.12 -8.06
CA GLU A 69 -9.32 -12.91 -8.68
C GLU A 69 -8.78 -12.71 -10.11
N LEU A 70 -7.47 -12.83 -10.28
CA LEU A 70 -6.85 -12.68 -11.59
C LEU A 70 -7.34 -13.73 -12.60
N ILE A 71 -7.54 -14.98 -12.16
CA ILE A 71 -8.07 -16.03 -13.03
C ILE A 71 -9.55 -15.79 -13.38
N ALA A 72 -10.35 -15.34 -12.41
CA ALA A 72 -11.79 -15.15 -12.60
C ALA A 72 -12.11 -13.86 -13.39
N HIS A 73 -11.37 -12.80 -13.17
CA HIS A 73 -11.72 -11.45 -13.64
C HIS A 73 -10.64 -10.78 -14.50
N GLY A 74 -9.42 -11.34 -14.54
CA GLY A 74 -8.27 -10.71 -15.23
C GLY A 74 -7.63 -9.56 -14.46
N VAL A 75 -8.26 -9.12 -13.38
CA VAL A 75 -7.84 -8.01 -12.51
C VAL A 75 -8.07 -8.38 -11.04
N VAL A 76 -7.39 -7.69 -10.12
CA VAL A 76 -7.68 -7.81 -8.69
C VAL A 76 -8.69 -6.73 -8.33
N THR A 77 -9.90 -7.16 -7.98
CA THR A 77 -11.01 -6.29 -7.58
C THR A 77 -10.98 -5.98 -6.07
N GLY A 78 -11.85 -5.05 -5.62
CA GLY A 78 -12.00 -4.74 -4.20
C GLY A 78 -10.80 -4.06 -3.57
N ARG A 79 -9.97 -3.37 -4.35
CA ARG A 79 -8.90 -2.50 -3.85
C ARG A 79 -9.31 -1.02 -3.99
N PRO A 80 -10.05 -0.47 -3.04
CA PRO A 80 -10.49 0.91 -3.12
C PRO A 80 -9.29 1.86 -3.04
N THR A 81 -9.31 2.89 -3.88
CA THR A 81 -8.30 3.96 -3.88
C THR A 81 -8.94 5.30 -4.15
N ILE A 82 -8.35 6.37 -3.64
CA ILE A 82 -8.67 7.74 -4.05
C ILE A 82 -7.80 8.21 -5.23
N GLY A 83 -6.87 7.37 -5.70
CA GLY A 83 -6.03 7.66 -6.86
C GLY A 83 -4.95 8.71 -6.61
N VAL A 84 -4.39 8.77 -5.40
CA VAL A 84 -3.26 9.63 -5.07
C VAL A 84 -2.08 8.83 -4.55
N THR A 85 -0.87 9.30 -4.84
CA THR A 85 0.34 8.88 -4.14
C THR A 85 0.64 9.90 -3.05
N VAL A 86 0.93 9.43 -1.85
CA VAL A 86 1.21 10.30 -0.70
C VAL A 86 2.51 9.90 -0.03
N ARG A 87 3.12 10.85 0.71
CA ARG A 87 4.20 10.56 1.66
C ARG A 87 3.93 11.19 3.01
N THR A 88 4.42 10.57 4.08
CA THR A 88 4.37 11.15 5.41
C THR A 88 5.27 12.39 5.49
N VAL A 89 4.74 13.48 6.03
CA VAL A 89 5.49 14.71 6.34
C VAL A 89 5.30 15.07 7.79
N MET A 90 6.38 15.53 8.42
CA MET A 90 6.35 16.02 9.81
C MET A 90 5.93 17.50 9.85
N ALA A 91 5.28 17.90 10.95
CA ALA A 91 4.94 19.30 11.17
C ALA A 91 6.21 20.16 11.26
N TYR A 92 6.19 21.32 10.61
CA TYR A 92 7.27 22.29 10.66
C TYR A 92 6.75 23.73 10.65
N GLY A 93 6.98 24.47 11.72
CA GLY A 93 6.46 25.84 11.89
C GLY A 93 4.93 25.85 11.90
N SER A 94 4.31 26.54 10.95
CA SER A 94 2.86 26.61 10.77
C SER A 94 2.32 25.52 9.81
N ILE A 95 3.19 24.72 9.21
CA ILE A 95 2.81 23.63 8.29
C ILE A 95 2.50 22.39 9.12
N PRO A 96 1.29 21.79 9.00
CA PRO A 96 0.96 20.59 9.75
C PRO A 96 1.72 19.36 9.22
N GLY A 97 1.88 18.35 10.07
CA GLY A 97 2.24 17.00 9.65
C GLY A 97 1.04 16.28 9.04
N GLY A 98 1.27 15.18 8.35
CA GLY A 98 0.23 14.37 7.74
C GLY A 98 0.69 13.63 6.49
N ALA A 99 -0.27 13.23 5.64
CA ALA A 99 0.00 12.58 4.36
C ALA A 99 -0.01 13.62 3.22
N ARG A 100 1.17 13.97 2.71
CA ARG A 100 1.31 14.94 1.61
C ARG A 100 1.10 14.27 0.27
N VAL A 101 0.26 14.87 -0.58
CA VAL A 101 -0.02 14.42 -1.94
C VAL A 101 1.20 14.70 -2.85
N GLU A 102 1.72 13.65 -3.49
CA GLU A 102 2.85 13.69 -4.42
C GLU A 102 2.42 13.57 -5.88
N SER A 103 1.36 12.79 -6.14
CA SER A 103 0.76 12.67 -7.48
C SER A 103 -0.72 12.33 -7.40
N ILE A 104 -1.45 12.61 -8.47
CA ILE A 104 -2.90 12.35 -8.60
C ILE A 104 -3.14 11.71 -9.96
N GLN A 105 -3.82 10.57 -9.96
CA GLN A 105 -4.21 9.87 -11.19
C GLN A 105 -5.40 10.55 -11.86
N THR A 106 -5.30 10.81 -13.15
CA THR A 106 -6.30 11.60 -13.91
C THR A 106 -7.68 10.96 -13.98
N GLY A 107 -7.79 9.65 -13.86
CA GLY A 107 -9.07 8.93 -13.83
C GLY A 107 -9.77 8.92 -12.48
N SER A 108 -9.12 9.43 -11.43
CA SER A 108 -9.66 9.41 -10.07
C SER A 108 -10.59 10.59 -9.79
N ASP A 109 -11.50 10.43 -8.82
CA ASP A 109 -12.35 11.53 -8.34
C ASP A 109 -11.56 12.60 -7.55
N ALA A 110 -10.34 12.26 -7.09
CA ALA A 110 -9.43 13.22 -6.49
C ALA A 110 -8.90 14.24 -7.52
N TYR A 111 -8.89 13.88 -8.81
CA TYR A 111 -8.43 14.78 -9.87
C TYR A 111 -9.35 16.01 -9.98
N GLY A 112 -8.76 17.20 -9.80
CA GLY A 112 -9.49 18.46 -9.76
C GLY A 112 -10.08 18.84 -8.40
N LYS A 113 -10.03 17.94 -7.40
CA LYS A 113 -10.42 18.22 -6.00
C LYS A 113 -9.21 18.42 -5.09
N LEU A 114 -8.17 17.60 -5.31
CA LEU A 114 -6.89 17.69 -4.62
C LEU A 114 -5.82 18.25 -5.58
N GLU A 115 -4.74 18.73 -5.01
CA GLU A 115 -3.56 19.22 -5.71
C GLU A 115 -2.28 18.62 -5.14
N VAL A 116 -1.27 18.47 -5.99
CA VAL A 116 0.07 18.08 -5.52
C VAL A 116 0.57 19.11 -4.52
N GLY A 117 0.99 18.63 -3.36
CA GLY A 117 1.41 19.49 -2.24
C GLY A 117 0.38 19.63 -1.13
N ASP A 118 -0.88 19.26 -1.34
CA ASP A 118 -1.87 19.17 -0.24
C ASP A 118 -1.38 18.25 0.85
N ILE A 119 -1.64 18.60 2.11
CA ILE A 119 -1.36 17.74 3.25
C ILE A 119 -2.70 17.28 3.83
N ILE A 120 -2.98 16.00 3.74
CA ILE A 120 -4.15 15.37 4.35
C ILE A 120 -3.86 15.23 5.83
N VAL A 121 -4.69 15.85 6.67
CA VAL A 121 -4.54 15.87 8.13
C VAL A 121 -5.68 15.17 8.85
N GLU A 122 -6.79 14.90 8.17
CA GLU A 122 -7.93 14.18 8.71
C GLU A 122 -8.65 13.44 7.58
N ALA A 123 -9.11 12.23 7.87
CA ALA A 123 -9.90 11.40 6.97
C ALA A 123 -11.07 10.77 7.74
N ASN A 124 -12.32 11.03 7.34
CA ASN A 124 -13.55 10.59 8.02
C ASN A 124 -13.54 10.87 9.54
N GLY A 125 -13.00 12.02 9.97
CA GLY A 125 -12.92 12.42 11.38
C GLY A 125 -11.75 11.80 12.15
N VAL A 126 -10.91 10.97 11.51
CA VAL A 126 -9.69 10.42 12.10
C VAL A 126 -8.51 11.30 11.74
N GLU A 127 -7.73 11.70 12.73
CA GLU A 127 -6.49 12.47 12.52
C GLU A 127 -5.47 11.64 11.75
N ILE A 128 -4.82 12.26 10.75
CA ILE A 128 -3.83 11.62 9.88
C ILE A 128 -2.48 12.30 10.12
N THR A 129 -1.56 11.58 10.74
CA THR A 129 -0.17 11.99 10.97
C THR A 129 0.82 11.18 10.12
N SER A 130 0.37 10.09 9.52
CA SER A 130 1.17 9.19 8.69
C SER A 130 0.36 8.58 7.55
N ILE A 131 1.06 7.93 6.60
CA ILE A 131 0.43 7.15 5.54
C ILE A 131 -0.37 5.97 6.13
N ASP A 132 0.17 5.31 7.16
CA ASP A 132 -0.45 4.10 7.73
C ASP A 132 -1.84 4.38 8.30
N GLU A 133 -2.04 5.53 8.93
CA GLU A 133 -3.35 5.95 9.44
C GLU A 133 -4.34 6.22 8.30
N LEU A 134 -3.88 6.87 7.21
CA LEU A 134 -4.73 7.09 6.03
C LEU A 134 -5.11 5.75 5.37
N LEU A 135 -4.17 4.81 5.28
CA LEU A 135 -4.42 3.47 4.77
C LEU A 135 -5.40 2.70 5.66
N ALA A 136 -5.25 2.76 6.98
CA ALA A 136 -6.15 2.12 7.92
C ALA A 136 -7.60 2.63 7.78
N VAL A 137 -7.80 3.94 7.60
CA VAL A 137 -9.14 4.50 7.31
C VAL A 137 -9.65 3.99 5.97
N LYS A 138 -8.82 4.01 4.93
CA LYS A 138 -9.19 3.56 3.59
C LYS A 138 -9.59 2.07 3.55
N GLU A 139 -8.92 1.21 4.30
CA GLU A 139 -9.21 -0.24 4.36
C GLU A 139 -10.60 -0.56 4.91
N THR A 140 -11.24 0.37 5.61
CA THR A 140 -12.62 0.21 6.09
C THR A 140 -13.68 0.52 5.04
N LEU A 141 -13.28 1.03 3.87
CA LEU A 141 -14.15 1.54 2.82
C LEU A 141 -14.12 0.64 1.58
N GLN A 142 -15.10 0.85 0.70
CA GLN A 142 -15.23 0.15 -0.57
C GLN A 142 -15.24 1.15 -1.74
N ALA A 143 -15.04 0.65 -2.96
CA ALA A 143 -15.22 1.47 -4.15
C ALA A 143 -16.67 1.99 -4.22
N GLY A 144 -16.83 3.28 -4.48
CA GLY A 144 -18.09 4.01 -4.42
C GLY A 144 -18.34 4.75 -3.11
N ASP A 145 -17.64 4.41 -2.01
CA ASP A 145 -17.74 5.16 -0.76
C ASP A 145 -17.08 6.53 -0.89
N ILE A 146 -17.49 7.46 -0.07
CA ILE A 146 -16.95 8.82 0.00
C ILE A 146 -15.99 8.90 1.19
N LEU A 147 -14.76 9.35 0.93
CA LEU A 147 -13.79 9.71 1.95
C LEU A 147 -13.79 11.23 2.12
N SER A 148 -14.22 11.69 3.29
CA SER A 148 -14.19 13.11 3.64
C SER A 148 -12.82 13.47 4.21
N LEU A 149 -12.14 14.38 3.54
CA LEU A 149 -10.77 14.79 3.86
C LEU A 149 -10.72 16.24 4.34
N ARG A 150 -10.00 16.48 5.44
CA ARG A 150 -9.52 17.80 5.77
C ARG A 150 -8.06 17.92 5.35
N ILE A 151 -7.80 18.93 4.51
CA ILE A 151 -6.48 19.15 3.94
C ILE A 151 -5.96 20.55 4.30
N TRP A 152 -4.63 20.68 4.30
CA TRP A 152 -3.96 21.97 4.36
C TRP A 152 -3.30 22.25 3.00
N ARG A 153 -3.62 23.44 2.44
CA ARG A 153 -3.10 23.92 1.17
C ARG A 153 -2.66 25.38 1.32
N GLU A 154 -1.38 25.66 1.16
CA GLU A 154 -0.82 27.03 1.12
C GLU A 154 -1.27 27.98 2.26
N GLY A 155 -1.48 27.46 3.46
CA GLY A 155 -1.92 28.23 4.62
C GLY A 155 -3.42 28.15 4.92
N GLU A 156 -4.20 27.48 4.09
CA GLU A 156 -5.64 27.35 4.22
C GLU A 156 -6.06 25.93 4.60
N TRP A 157 -7.11 25.84 5.41
CA TRP A 157 -7.79 24.58 5.73
C TRP A 157 -8.97 24.37 4.80
N LEU A 158 -8.98 23.28 4.08
CA LEU A 158 -10.02 22.96 3.12
C LEU A 158 -10.64 21.60 3.44
N GLN A 159 -11.94 21.45 3.11
CA GLN A 159 -12.63 20.16 3.16
C GLN A 159 -12.84 19.65 1.73
N ARG A 160 -12.60 18.37 1.52
CA ARG A 160 -12.78 17.70 0.22
C ARG A 160 -13.40 16.34 0.42
N ASP A 161 -14.44 16.06 -0.34
CA ASP A 161 -15.06 14.74 -0.40
C ASP A 161 -14.62 14.05 -1.69
N VAL A 162 -13.99 12.90 -1.55
CA VAL A 162 -13.41 12.15 -2.66
C VAL A 162 -14.03 10.75 -2.68
N ALA A 163 -14.63 10.36 -3.81
CA ALA A 163 -15.14 9.02 -4.00
C ALA A 163 -14.00 8.05 -4.26
N LEU A 164 -14.05 6.88 -3.61
CA LEU A 164 -13.12 5.80 -3.89
C LEU A 164 -13.55 5.08 -5.16
N VAL A 165 -12.56 4.69 -5.95
CA VAL A 165 -12.74 3.82 -7.12
C VAL A 165 -11.92 2.55 -6.93
N ASP A 166 -12.22 1.50 -7.68
CA ASP A 166 -11.33 0.33 -7.71
C ASP A 166 -10.02 0.69 -8.40
N GLN A 167 -8.90 0.31 -7.80
CA GLN A 167 -7.56 0.66 -8.28
C GLN A 167 -7.35 0.25 -9.74
N TYR A 168 -7.84 -0.93 -10.15
CA TYR A 168 -7.69 -1.43 -11.52
C TYR A 168 -8.36 -0.52 -12.58
N THR A 169 -9.32 0.32 -12.20
CA THR A 169 -9.98 1.26 -13.12
C THR A 169 -9.12 2.47 -13.48
N LEU A 170 -8.01 2.65 -12.76
CA LEU A 170 -7.06 3.76 -12.94
C LEU A 170 -5.76 3.34 -13.63
N GLU A 171 -5.60 2.03 -13.95
CA GLU A 171 -4.37 1.46 -14.52
C GLU A 171 -4.34 1.46 -16.07
N GLU A 172 -5.14 2.30 -16.73
CA GLU A 172 -5.12 2.48 -18.19
C GLU A 172 -4.13 3.59 -18.64
#